data_42784fc05ed1efaf34012dec0f1a4e1d
#
_entry.id   42784fc05ed1efaf34012dec0f1a4e1d
#
_cell.length_a   1.000
_cell.length_b   1.000
_cell.length_c   1.000
_cell.angle_alpha   90.00
_cell.angle_beta   90.00
_cell.angle_gamma   90.00
#
_symmetry.space_group_name_H-M   'P 1'
#
loop_
_entity.id
_entity.type
_entity.pdbx_description
1 polymer ?
#
loop_
_entity_poly.entity_id
_entity_poly.type
_entity_poly.pdbx_seq_one_letter_code
_entity_poly.pdbx_strand_id
1 'polypeptide(L)'
;MTVSNIKEVINSDIYKVWEVVLNVDKYNTWRSDLSKTEIISEKQFIEYTNENYATTFTVTVVKPYKRWEFDMDNSNMNGHWIGTFTSNGNQTEIDFTEHVIAKKWFMKPFVKSYLKKQQIQFVKDLKNFLEQ
;
A
#
# COMPACT_ATOMS: atom_id res chain seq x y z
N MET A 1 6.36 -18.28 -2.59
CA MET A 1 6.23 -16.83 -2.31
C MET A 1 6.07 -16.07 -3.61
N THR A 2 5.14 -15.15 -3.65
CA THR A 2 4.86 -14.33 -4.82
C THR A 2 5.41 -12.91 -4.59
N VAL A 3 6.09 -12.35 -5.58
CA VAL A 3 6.61 -10.99 -5.52
C VAL A 3 5.93 -10.15 -6.60
N SER A 4 5.48 -8.96 -6.24
CA SER A 4 4.92 -7.99 -7.18
C SER A 4 5.51 -6.62 -6.91
N ASN A 5 5.86 -5.90 -7.96
CA ASN A 5 6.47 -4.57 -7.87
C ASN A 5 5.78 -3.59 -8.80
N ILE A 6 5.70 -2.35 -8.37
CA ILE A 6 5.27 -1.23 -9.21
C ILE A 6 6.17 -0.03 -8.96
N LYS A 7 6.63 0.58 -10.04
CA LYS A 7 7.38 1.84 -10.02
C LYS A 7 6.60 2.88 -10.81
N GLU A 8 6.46 4.06 -10.25
CA GLU A 8 5.77 5.16 -10.89
C GLU A 8 6.36 6.50 -10.48
N VAL A 9 6.15 7.49 -11.33
CA VAL A 9 6.47 8.88 -11.01
C VAL A 9 5.16 9.59 -10.69
N ILE A 10 5.10 10.17 -9.50
CA ILE A 10 3.95 10.95 -9.04
C ILE A 10 4.29 12.43 -9.22
N ASN A 11 3.41 13.17 -9.88
CA ASN A 11 3.61 14.59 -10.13
C ASN A 11 3.20 15.42 -8.90
N SER A 12 3.92 15.19 -7.83
CA SER A 12 3.76 15.88 -6.55
C SER A 12 5.06 15.75 -5.77
N ASP A 13 5.35 16.72 -4.89
CA ASP A 13 6.59 16.71 -4.12
C ASP A 13 6.62 15.59 -3.07
N ILE A 14 7.83 15.28 -2.62
CA ILE A 14 8.08 14.16 -1.68
C ILE A 14 7.31 14.33 -0.35
N TYR A 15 7.13 15.54 0.12
CA TYR A 15 6.48 15.81 1.40
C TYR A 15 4.99 15.47 1.33
N LYS A 16 4.33 15.86 0.24
CA LYS A 16 2.91 15.55 0.02
C LYS A 16 2.69 14.06 -0.22
N VAL A 17 3.52 13.45 -1.06
CA VAL A 17 3.38 12.03 -1.36
C VAL A 17 3.56 11.19 -0.09
N TRP A 18 4.61 11.47 0.67
CA TRP A 18 4.87 10.78 1.93
C TRP A 18 3.70 10.93 2.91
N GLU A 19 3.26 12.16 3.11
CA GLU A 19 2.17 12.45 4.05
C GLU A 19 0.88 11.70 3.68
N VAL A 20 0.50 11.72 2.41
CA VAL A 20 -0.72 11.07 1.94
C VAL A 20 -0.63 9.56 2.08
N VAL A 21 0.51 8.96 1.70
CA VAL A 21 0.69 7.51 1.77
C VAL A 21 0.73 7.00 3.21
N LEU A 22 1.33 7.75 4.12
CA LEU A 22 1.44 7.32 5.52
C LEU A 22 0.24 7.69 6.38
N ASN A 23 -0.60 8.61 5.95
CA ASN A 23 -1.79 8.99 6.71
C ASN A 23 -2.94 8.01 6.45
N VAL A 24 -2.81 6.81 7.01
CA VAL A 24 -3.75 5.71 6.82
C VAL A 24 -5.15 6.04 7.33
N ASP A 25 -5.27 6.94 8.29
CA ASP A 25 -6.55 7.38 8.84
C ASP A 25 -7.43 8.08 7.79
N LYS A 26 -6.82 8.60 6.73
CA LYS A 26 -7.51 9.30 5.65
C LYS A 26 -7.63 8.48 4.36
N TYR A 27 -7.25 7.23 4.36
CA TYR A 27 -7.28 6.38 3.16
C TYR A 27 -8.66 6.32 2.50
N ASN A 28 -9.73 6.29 3.29
CA ASN A 28 -11.09 6.24 2.76
C ASN A 28 -11.48 7.51 1.98
N THR A 29 -10.73 8.60 2.11
CA THR A 29 -11.01 9.84 1.38
C THR A 29 -10.50 9.83 -0.05
N TRP A 30 -9.54 8.93 -0.39
CA TRP A 30 -8.96 8.91 -1.72
C TRP A 30 -8.80 7.52 -2.33
N ARG A 31 -8.82 6.45 -1.54
CA ARG A 31 -8.71 5.07 -2.07
C ARG A 31 -10.09 4.52 -2.37
N SER A 32 -10.26 4.00 -3.59
CA SER A 32 -11.54 3.46 -4.06
C SER A 32 -11.84 2.05 -3.57
N ASP A 33 -10.82 1.33 -3.10
CA ASP A 33 -10.91 -0.09 -2.73
C ASP A 33 -11.24 -0.32 -1.25
N LEU A 34 -11.31 0.74 -0.45
CA LEU A 34 -11.52 0.64 1.00
C LEU A 34 -12.81 1.32 1.44
N SER A 35 -13.46 0.73 2.44
CA SER A 35 -14.57 1.39 3.13
C SER A 35 -14.09 2.21 4.33
N LYS A 36 -13.12 1.66 5.09
CA LYS A 36 -12.57 2.35 6.26
C LYS A 36 -11.22 1.75 6.66
N THR A 37 -10.52 2.48 7.53
CA THR A 37 -9.34 2.00 8.24
C THR A 37 -9.57 2.16 9.74
N GLU A 38 -8.89 1.33 10.53
CA GLU A 38 -8.96 1.37 11.98
C GLU A 38 -7.55 1.43 12.53
N ILE A 39 -7.24 2.47 13.29
CA ILE A 39 -5.93 2.63 13.92
C ILE A 39 -5.92 1.89 15.25
N ILE A 40 -5.06 0.88 15.39
CA ILE A 40 -4.92 0.09 16.61
C ILE A 40 -3.86 0.71 17.53
N SER A 41 -2.72 1.10 16.96
CA SER A 41 -1.60 1.71 17.68
C SER A 41 -0.75 2.50 16.70
N GLU A 42 0.37 3.07 17.16
CA GLU A 42 1.32 3.77 16.28
C GLU A 42 1.87 2.88 15.17
N LYS A 43 1.91 1.57 15.39
CA LYS A 43 2.52 0.61 14.45
C LYS A 43 1.53 -0.35 13.82
N GLN A 44 0.27 -0.30 14.20
CA GLN A 44 -0.69 -1.29 13.70
C GLN A 44 -2.00 -0.65 13.29
N PHE A 45 -2.51 -1.07 12.14
CA PHE A 45 -3.82 -0.63 11.64
C PHE A 45 -4.48 -1.75 10.84
N ILE A 46 -5.80 -1.61 10.65
CA ILE A 46 -6.60 -2.55 9.88
C ILE A 46 -7.26 -1.79 8.74
N GLU A 47 -7.19 -2.37 7.52
CA GLU A 47 -7.97 -1.90 6.37
C GLU A 47 -9.16 -2.82 6.15
N TYR A 48 -10.30 -2.23 5.84
CA TYR A 48 -11.52 -2.97 5.47
C TYR A 48 -11.86 -2.66 4.03
N THR A 49 -12.01 -3.69 3.21
CA THR A 49 -12.47 -3.51 1.82
C THR A 49 -13.94 -3.07 1.79
N ASN A 50 -14.44 -2.74 0.61
CA ASN A 50 -15.86 -2.40 0.44
C ASN A 50 -16.80 -3.55 0.80
N GLU A 51 -16.30 -4.80 0.74
CA GLU A 51 -17.03 -6.00 1.18
C GLU A 51 -16.78 -6.32 2.67
N ASN A 52 -16.16 -5.38 3.39
CA ASN A 52 -15.86 -5.50 4.82
C ASN A 52 -14.86 -6.62 5.16
N TYR A 53 -13.95 -6.92 4.24
CA TYR A 53 -12.88 -7.88 4.47
C TYR A 53 -11.66 -7.18 5.10
N ALA A 54 -11.18 -7.71 6.22
CA ALA A 54 -10.15 -7.07 7.05
C ALA A 54 -8.74 -7.59 6.74
N THR A 55 -7.78 -6.68 6.66
CA THR A 55 -6.35 -7.00 6.65
C THR A 55 -5.65 -6.19 7.72
N THR A 56 -4.84 -6.87 8.54
CA THR A 56 -4.05 -6.22 9.59
C THR A 56 -2.65 -5.90 9.08
N PHE A 57 -2.22 -4.67 9.34
CA PHE A 57 -0.90 -4.16 8.93
C PHE A 57 -0.10 -3.80 10.18
N THR A 58 1.16 -4.25 10.21
CA THR A 58 2.08 -3.94 11.30
C THR A 58 3.32 -3.28 10.73
N VAL A 59 3.53 -2.01 11.05
CA VAL A 59 4.65 -1.21 10.53
C VAL A 59 5.95 -1.68 11.16
N THR A 60 6.95 -1.97 10.33
CA THR A 60 8.26 -2.48 10.76
C THR A 60 9.39 -1.48 10.55
N VAL A 61 9.31 -0.64 9.51
CA VAL A 61 10.36 0.37 9.21
C VAL A 61 9.70 1.67 8.82
N VAL A 62 10.16 2.77 9.40
CA VAL A 62 9.81 4.13 8.99
C VAL A 62 11.09 4.96 8.91
N LYS A 63 11.47 5.33 7.68
CA LYS A 63 12.54 6.30 7.43
C LYS A 63 11.91 7.47 6.68
N PRO A 64 11.65 8.58 7.35
CA PRO A 64 10.88 9.69 6.77
C PRO A 64 11.36 10.11 5.39
N TYR A 65 10.41 10.19 4.45
CA TYR A 65 10.60 10.60 3.05
C TYR A 65 11.50 9.68 2.24
N LYS A 66 11.80 8.46 2.75
CA LYS A 66 12.69 7.50 2.07
C LYS A 66 12.11 6.09 1.99
N ARG A 67 11.61 5.55 3.11
CA ARG A 67 11.25 4.15 3.17
C ARG A 67 10.18 3.88 4.23
N TRP A 68 9.22 3.04 3.86
CA TRP A 68 8.17 2.55 4.74
C TRP A 68 7.96 1.08 4.49
N GLU A 69 7.97 0.26 5.55
CA GLU A 69 7.75 -1.18 5.44
C GLU A 69 6.72 -1.62 6.47
N PHE A 70 5.93 -2.61 6.09
CA PHE A 70 4.97 -3.23 7.01
C PHE A 70 4.71 -4.67 6.63
N ASP A 71 4.28 -5.45 7.63
CA ASP A 71 3.76 -6.79 7.44
C ASP A 71 2.26 -6.74 7.25
N MET A 72 1.71 -7.65 6.46
CA MET A 72 0.28 -7.78 6.19
C MET A 72 -0.19 -9.16 6.57
N ASP A 73 -1.39 -9.24 7.14
CA ASP A 73 -1.99 -10.53 7.48
C ASP A 73 -3.51 -10.48 7.36
N ASN A 74 -4.07 -11.49 6.68
CA ASN A 74 -5.50 -11.73 6.62
C ASN A 74 -5.78 -13.23 6.51
N SER A 75 -7.03 -13.62 6.36
CA SER A 75 -7.41 -15.04 6.31
C SER A 75 -6.90 -15.77 5.06
N ASN A 76 -6.55 -15.05 4.00
CA ASN A 76 -6.14 -15.63 2.72
C ASN A 76 -4.64 -15.62 2.49
N MET A 77 -3.91 -14.66 3.07
CA MET A 77 -2.49 -14.49 2.80
C MET A 77 -1.78 -13.73 3.91
N ASN A 78 -0.46 -13.86 3.95
CA ASN A 78 0.39 -12.97 4.72
C ASN A 78 1.54 -12.49 3.83
N GLY A 79 2.16 -11.39 4.22
CA GLY A 79 3.23 -10.84 3.42
C GLY A 79 3.93 -9.66 4.06
N HIS A 80 4.84 -9.09 3.28
CA HIS A 80 5.63 -7.93 3.66
C HIS A 80 5.67 -6.94 2.50
N TRP A 81 5.46 -5.68 2.81
CA TRP A 81 5.43 -4.60 1.83
C TRP A 81 6.58 -3.62 2.09
N ILE A 82 7.25 -3.21 1.02
CA ILE A 82 8.37 -2.28 1.05
C ILE A 82 8.07 -1.15 0.08
N GLY A 83 8.03 0.08 0.58
CA GLY A 83 7.89 1.27 -0.25
C GLY A 83 9.10 2.16 -0.13
N THR A 84 9.72 2.52 -1.25
CA THR A 84 10.78 3.52 -1.30
C THR A 84 10.30 4.74 -2.06
N PHE A 85 10.75 5.90 -1.61
CA PHE A 85 10.34 7.21 -2.10
C PHE A 85 11.59 7.99 -2.44
N THR A 86 11.66 8.54 -3.65
CA THR A 86 12.82 9.30 -4.10
C THR A 86 12.34 10.63 -4.69
N SER A 87 12.86 11.73 -4.14
CA SER A 87 12.55 13.06 -4.64
C SER A 87 13.24 13.32 -5.97
N ASN A 88 12.51 13.88 -6.91
CA ASN A 88 13.03 14.33 -8.20
C ASN A 88 12.43 15.70 -8.51
N GLY A 89 12.97 16.74 -7.85
CA GLY A 89 12.43 18.09 -7.94
C GLY A 89 11.00 18.15 -7.40
N ASN A 90 10.05 18.55 -8.24
CA ASN A 90 8.64 18.65 -7.86
C ASN A 90 7.87 17.33 -8.06
N GLN A 91 8.59 16.27 -8.39
CA GLN A 91 8.02 14.93 -8.60
C GLN A 91 8.61 13.96 -7.59
N THR A 92 7.94 12.82 -7.43
CA THR A 92 8.38 11.75 -6.54
C THR A 92 8.34 10.43 -7.30
N GLU A 93 9.44 9.70 -7.28
CA GLU A 93 9.48 8.33 -7.76
C GLU A 93 9.12 7.40 -6.60
N ILE A 94 8.11 6.57 -6.81
CA ILE A 94 7.73 5.54 -5.85
C ILE A 94 8.10 4.16 -6.41
N ASP A 95 8.53 3.27 -5.50
CA ASP A 95 8.89 1.90 -5.81
C ASP A 95 8.31 1.01 -4.71
N PHE A 96 7.21 0.34 -5.01
CA PHE A 96 6.46 -0.48 -4.04
C PHE A 96 6.59 -1.95 -4.40
N THR A 97 7.08 -2.75 -3.45
CA THR A 97 7.27 -4.19 -3.63
C THR A 97 6.54 -4.96 -2.54
N GLU A 98 5.84 -6.01 -2.93
CA GLU A 98 5.15 -6.91 -2.01
C GLU A 98 5.69 -8.33 -2.16
N HIS A 99 5.94 -8.98 -1.01
CA HIS A 99 6.28 -10.39 -0.91
C HIS A 99 5.13 -11.06 -0.18
N VAL A 100 4.40 -11.97 -0.85
CA VAL A 100 3.15 -12.51 -0.31
C VAL A 100 3.13 -14.04 -0.39
N ILE A 101 2.63 -14.67 0.66
CA ILE A 101 2.41 -16.11 0.74
C ILE A 101 0.91 -16.36 0.88
N ALA A 102 0.34 -17.12 -0.06
CA ALA A 102 -1.04 -17.55 0.02
C ALA A 102 -1.20 -18.62 1.11
N LYS A 103 -2.20 -18.46 1.96
CA LYS A 103 -2.51 -19.44 3.02
C LYS A 103 -3.28 -20.65 2.48
N LYS A 104 -3.93 -20.49 1.32
CA LYS A 104 -4.73 -21.54 0.69
C LYS A 104 -4.09 -21.90 -0.64
N TRP A 105 -3.72 -23.17 -0.81
CA TRP A 105 -2.97 -23.63 -1.98
C TRP A 105 -3.66 -23.33 -3.31
N PHE A 106 -4.98 -23.41 -3.36
CA PHE A 106 -5.75 -23.17 -4.59
C PHE A 106 -5.77 -21.70 -5.01
N MET A 107 -5.36 -20.78 -4.13
CA MET A 107 -5.28 -19.37 -4.43
C MET A 107 -3.95 -18.96 -5.06
N LYS A 108 -2.90 -19.78 -4.91
CA LYS A 108 -1.55 -19.46 -5.39
C LYS A 108 -1.50 -18.97 -6.85
N PRO A 109 -2.18 -19.61 -7.81
CA PRO A 109 -2.08 -19.16 -9.21
C PRO A 109 -2.66 -17.76 -9.46
N PHE A 110 -3.47 -17.24 -8.54
CA PHE A 110 -4.16 -15.95 -8.72
C PHE A 110 -3.51 -14.79 -7.95
N VAL A 111 -2.58 -15.08 -7.04
CA VAL A 111 -2.00 -14.07 -6.15
C VAL A 111 -1.29 -12.97 -6.91
N LYS A 112 -0.44 -13.32 -7.87
CA LYS A 112 0.35 -12.32 -8.60
C LYS A 112 -0.53 -11.32 -9.37
N SER A 113 -1.53 -11.83 -10.06
CA SER A 113 -2.48 -11.01 -10.79
C SER A 113 -3.29 -10.10 -9.86
N TYR A 114 -3.71 -10.63 -8.73
CA TYR A 114 -4.42 -9.88 -7.71
C TYR A 114 -3.58 -8.73 -7.13
N LEU A 115 -2.33 -9.01 -6.76
CA LEU A 115 -1.42 -8.00 -6.21
C LEU A 115 -1.14 -6.90 -7.23
N LYS A 116 -0.88 -7.26 -8.49
CA LYS A 116 -0.62 -6.28 -9.54
C LYS A 116 -1.83 -5.36 -9.76
N LYS A 117 -3.02 -5.93 -9.76
CA LYS A 117 -4.26 -5.16 -9.91
C LYS A 117 -4.45 -4.19 -8.76
N GLN A 118 -4.17 -4.62 -7.52
CA GLN A 118 -4.25 -3.75 -6.36
C GLN A 118 -3.21 -2.63 -6.40
N GLN A 119 -1.99 -2.93 -6.80
CA GLN A 119 -0.92 -1.93 -6.93
C GLN A 119 -1.29 -0.86 -7.96
N ILE A 120 -1.80 -1.27 -9.11
CA ILE A 120 -2.23 -0.35 -10.17
C ILE A 120 -3.35 0.55 -9.65
N GLN A 121 -4.32 -0.02 -8.94
CA GLN A 121 -5.45 0.77 -8.40
C GLN A 121 -4.98 1.76 -7.35
N PHE A 122 -4.09 1.34 -6.46
CA PHE A 122 -3.53 2.23 -5.42
C PHE A 122 -2.84 3.43 -6.06
N VAL A 123 -1.95 3.18 -7.03
CA VAL A 123 -1.22 4.25 -7.72
C VAL A 123 -2.15 5.16 -8.50
N LYS A 124 -3.16 4.59 -9.16
CA LYS A 124 -4.17 5.37 -9.87
C LYS A 124 -4.92 6.31 -8.93
N ASP A 125 -5.37 5.79 -7.79
CA ASP A 125 -6.08 6.60 -6.79
C ASP A 125 -5.15 7.69 -6.22
N LEU A 126 -3.90 7.36 -5.96
CA LEU A 126 -2.90 8.29 -5.45
C LEU A 126 -2.66 9.44 -6.44
N LYS A 127 -2.46 9.11 -7.71
CA LYS A 127 -2.29 10.11 -8.77
C LYS A 127 -3.51 11.00 -8.92
N ASN A 128 -4.69 10.40 -8.92
CA ASN A 128 -5.94 11.17 -9.04
C ASN A 128 -6.10 12.17 -7.90
N PHE A 129 -5.67 11.80 -6.71
CA PHE A 129 -5.76 12.67 -5.54
C PHE A 129 -4.70 13.79 -5.54
N LEU A 130 -3.46 13.46 -5.91
CA LEU A 130 -2.33 14.38 -5.81
C LEU A 130 -2.08 15.23 -7.04
N GLU A 131 -2.49 14.76 -8.22
CA GLU A 131 -2.21 15.42 -9.51
C GLU A 131 -3.38 16.26 -10.02
N GLN A 132 -4.32 16.56 -9.17
CA GLN A 132 -5.47 17.40 -9.53
C GLN A 132 -5.06 18.85 -9.74
#